data_19cdb4875b9acac60b7c68ad88ec1302
#
_entry.id   19cdb4875b9acac60b7c68ad88ec1302
#
_cell.length_a   1.000
_cell.length_b   1.000
_cell.length_c   1.000
_cell.angle_alpha   90.00
_cell.angle_beta   90.00
_cell.angle_gamma   90.00
#
_symmetry.space_group_name_H-M   'P 1'
#
loop_
_entity.id
_entity.type
_entity.pdbx_description
1 polymer ?
#
loop_
_entity_poly.entity_id
_entity_poly.type
_entity_poly.pdbx_seq_one_letter_code
_entity_poly.pdbx_strand_id
1 'polypeptide(L)'
;HPGYQNQSYVGPSAPIDDQLSVISIQTSKGKPLAVLANFSMHYHGGGGPADYFALFADRLAKNLESEGRVPVCAMSQGTSGDLHWMNYGKPSKGSNVSRYADGLVELTVQAMDDIRYQDKPYLAMDQKVITLSRRLPDAERLAWADKLLANMKDRRPKNRPEVYAEQARYIHQNPTEKLVLQTLRIGDLGITTLPNEVYSITGLKLKARSPFSATFNIELANGAAGYIPPPAQHALGGYTTWPARTAGLEVGAEPKIVETLLSSLESLAGKPRREPVPFHGAYAKAVLVHKPMAYLRCEEFEGGRLADSSGNEVFGEIEGAVAYHLPGPENESFSGDTRNASLQLAGGTVSANL
;
A
#
# COMPACT_ATOMS: atom_id res chain seq x y z
N HIS A 1 -4.11 14.73 -9.31
CA HIS A 1 -2.82 14.76 -10.01
C HIS A 1 -2.78 15.93 -11.02
N PRO A 2 -1.61 16.52 -11.25
CA PRO A 2 -1.51 17.75 -12.05
C PRO A 2 -1.50 17.50 -13.57
N GLY A 3 -1.43 16.26 -14.01
CA GLY A 3 -1.17 15.88 -15.41
C GLY A 3 0.32 15.66 -15.70
N TYR A 4 0.61 15.12 -16.88
CA TYR A 4 1.98 14.80 -17.29
C TYR A 4 2.83 16.04 -17.45
N GLN A 5 4.06 16.00 -16.90
CA GLN A 5 5.06 17.06 -16.98
C GLN A 5 4.53 18.46 -16.64
N ASN A 6 3.56 18.54 -15.74
CA ASN A 6 3.03 19.82 -15.28
C ASN A 6 4.09 20.56 -14.45
N GLN A 7 4.19 21.89 -14.64
CA GLN A 7 5.17 22.72 -13.91
C GLN A 7 4.98 22.69 -12.38
N SER A 8 3.77 22.38 -11.89
CA SER A 8 3.48 22.22 -10.47
C SER A 8 3.73 20.82 -9.94
N TYR A 9 4.25 19.89 -10.76
CA TYR A 9 4.61 18.55 -10.31
C TYR A 9 5.90 18.60 -9.49
N VAL A 10 5.82 18.26 -8.22
CA VAL A 10 6.96 18.28 -7.29
C VAL A 10 7.68 16.92 -7.26
N GLY A 11 6.92 15.82 -7.32
CA GLY A 11 7.46 14.48 -7.24
C GLY A 11 6.41 13.47 -6.76
N PRO A 12 6.78 12.19 -6.59
CA PRO A 12 5.93 11.20 -5.95
C PRO A 12 5.73 11.55 -4.47
N SER A 13 4.55 11.25 -3.92
CA SER A 13 4.22 11.48 -2.52
C SER A 13 4.35 10.23 -1.65
N ALA A 14 4.58 9.06 -2.25
CA ALA A 14 4.74 7.77 -1.57
C ALA A 14 5.55 6.80 -2.42
N PRO A 15 6.14 5.74 -1.80
CA PRO A 15 6.81 4.67 -2.53
C PRO A 15 5.82 3.83 -3.32
N ILE A 16 6.32 3.01 -4.22
CA ILE A 16 5.55 1.96 -4.88
C ILE A 16 5.89 0.59 -4.28
N ASP A 17 4.89 -0.28 -4.17
CA ASP A 17 5.08 -1.70 -3.89
C ASP A 17 5.02 -2.46 -5.23
N ASP A 18 6.17 -2.71 -5.81
CA ASP A 18 6.32 -3.35 -7.12
C ASP A 18 6.52 -4.87 -7.05
N GLN A 19 6.36 -5.45 -5.87
CA GLN A 19 6.51 -6.89 -5.68
C GLN A 19 5.29 -7.65 -6.20
N LEU A 20 5.49 -8.57 -7.15
CA LEU A 20 4.53 -9.59 -7.53
C LEU A 20 4.69 -10.81 -6.62
N SER A 21 3.63 -11.20 -5.91
CA SER A 21 3.60 -12.38 -5.05
C SER A 21 2.76 -13.48 -5.70
N VAL A 22 3.19 -14.74 -5.58
CA VAL A 22 2.52 -15.87 -6.24
C VAL A 22 2.31 -17.03 -5.27
N ILE A 23 1.09 -17.56 -5.26
CA ILE A 23 0.77 -18.86 -4.66
C ILE A 23 0.42 -19.80 -5.81
N SER A 24 1.11 -20.94 -5.89
CA SER A 24 0.81 -22.00 -6.84
C SER A 24 0.39 -23.27 -6.12
N ILE A 25 -0.66 -23.88 -6.62
CA ILE A 25 -1.18 -25.18 -6.14
C ILE A 25 -1.09 -26.17 -7.29
N GLN A 26 -0.50 -27.32 -7.03
CA GLN A 26 -0.36 -28.39 -8.01
C GLN A 26 -0.72 -29.76 -7.43
N THR A 27 -0.95 -30.71 -8.29
CA THR A 27 -1.08 -32.12 -7.89
C THR A 27 0.25 -32.68 -7.42
N SER A 28 0.26 -33.84 -6.73
CA SER A 28 1.48 -34.59 -6.39
C SER A 28 2.32 -35.02 -7.61
N LYS A 29 1.76 -34.93 -8.83
CA LYS A 29 2.45 -35.20 -10.10
C LYS A 29 2.95 -33.92 -10.80
N GLY A 30 2.93 -32.77 -10.10
CA GLY A 30 3.40 -31.50 -10.64
C GLY A 30 2.46 -30.80 -11.62
N LYS A 31 1.19 -31.25 -11.77
CA LYS A 31 0.23 -30.58 -12.68
C LYS A 31 -0.42 -29.39 -11.98
N PRO A 32 -0.40 -28.19 -12.59
CA PRO A 32 -1.03 -27.00 -12.03
C PRO A 32 -2.55 -27.19 -11.77
N LEU A 33 -3.03 -26.77 -10.62
CA LEU A 33 -4.44 -26.76 -10.23
C LEU A 33 -4.97 -25.33 -10.12
N ALA A 34 -4.23 -24.46 -9.43
CA ALA A 34 -4.59 -23.07 -9.26
C ALA A 34 -3.36 -22.19 -9.06
N VAL A 35 -3.45 -20.93 -9.50
CA VAL A 35 -2.46 -19.89 -9.24
C VAL A 35 -3.18 -18.62 -8.79
N LEU A 36 -2.79 -18.10 -7.64
CA LEU A 36 -3.17 -16.77 -7.17
C LEU A 36 -1.95 -15.87 -7.21
N ALA A 37 -2.00 -14.82 -8.01
CA ALA A 37 -1.04 -13.73 -7.95
C ALA A 37 -1.59 -12.57 -7.10
N ASN A 38 -0.70 -11.76 -6.54
CA ASN A 38 -1.04 -10.51 -5.86
C ASN A 38 -0.10 -9.41 -6.34
N PHE A 39 -0.67 -8.27 -6.73
CA PHE A 39 0.09 -7.14 -7.22
C PHE A 39 -0.56 -5.81 -6.81
N SER A 40 0.26 -4.85 -6.39
CA SER A 40 -0.20 -3.54 -5.90
C SER A 40 -0.40 -2.57 -7.06
N MET A 41 -1.61 -2.53 -7.61
CA MET A 41 -1.99 -1.64 -8.69
C MET A 41 -3.49 -1.45 -8.76
N HIS A 42 -3.94 -0.22 -8.94
CA HIS A 42 -5.34 0.14 -9.26
C HIS A 42 -5.76 -0.44 -10.61
N TYR A 43 -7.06 -0.31 -10.95
CA TYR A 43 -7.54 -0.53 -12.30
C TYR A 43 -6.70 0.29 -13.30
N HIS A 44 -6.28 -0.37 -14.37
CA HIS A 44 -5.52 0.28 -15.44
C HIS A 44 -6.39 1.26 -16.23
N GLY A 45 -7.67 0.92 -16.40
CA GLY A 45 -8.64 1.66 -17.19
C GLY A 45 -8.60 1.28 -18.69
N GLY A 46 -9.76 0.96 -19.24
CA GLY A 46 -9.91 0.62 -20.66
C GLY A 46 -9.88 -0.87 -20.99
N GLY A 47 -9.71 -1.75 -20.00
CA GLY A 47 -9.73 -3.21 -20.17
C GLY A 47 -11.10 -3.88 -20.04
N GLY A 48 -12.21 -3.11 -20.08
CA GLY A 48 -13.54 -3.62 -19.82
C GLY A 48 -13.85 -3.77 -18.33
N PRO A 49 -14.94 -4.46 -17.94
CA PRO A 49 -15.40 -4.50 -16.54
C PRO A 49 -14.43 -5.11 -15.55
N ALA A 50 -13.59 -6.05 -15.98
CA ALA A 50 -12.64 -6.75 -15.14
C ALA A 50 -11.18 -6.31 -15.38
N ASP A 51 -10.97 -5.30 -16.25
CA ASP A 51 -9.69 -4.65 -16.52
C ASP A 51 -8.57 -5.67 -16.83
N TYR A 52 -7.33 -5.43 -16.37
CA TYR A 52 -6.21 -6.37 -16.57
C TYR A 52 -6.33 -7.66 -15.75
N PHE A 53 -7.16 -7.69 -14.70
CA PHE A 53 -7.34 -8.88 -13.86
C PHE A 53 -7.88 -10.07 -14.65
N ALA A 54 -8.92 -9.87 -15.48
CA ALA A 54 -9.46 -10.93 -16.32
C ALA A 54 -8.47 -11.35 -17.41
N LEU A 55 -7.84 -10.38 -18.09
CA LEU A 55 -6.84 -10.67 -19.13
C LEU A 55 -5.68 -11.48 -18.56
N PHE A 56 -5.20 -11.14 -17.37
CA PHE A 56 -4.17 -11.90 -16.65
C PHE A 56 -4.64 -13.32 -16.37
N ALA A 57 -5.81 -13.48 -15.74
CA ALA A 57 -6.34 -14.79 -15.34
C ALA A 57 -6.51 -15.73 -16.53
N ASP A 58 -7.14 -15.26 -17.60
CA ASP A 58 -7.39 -16.06 -18.81
C ASP A 58 -6.10 -16.46 -19.52
N ARG A 59 -5.14 -15.52 -19.64
CA ARG A 59 -3.87 -15.77 -20.32
C ARG A 59 -2.96 -16.68 -19.53
N LEU A 60 -2.88 -16.48 -18.21
CA LEU A 60 -2.10 -17.36 -17.34
C LEU A 60 -2.67 -18.78 -17.34
N ALA A 61 -3.99 -18.92 -17.25
CA ALA A 61 -4.67 -20.23 -17.29
C ALA A 61 -4.38 -20.96 -18.59
N LYS A 62 -4.43 -20.25 -19.75
CA LYS A 62 -4.09 -20.80 -21.05
C LYS A 62 -2.62 -21.17 -21.18
N ASN A 63 -1.71 -20.35 -20.62
CA ASN A 63 -0.27 -20.61 -20.63
C ASN A 63 0.10 -21.88 -19.85
N LEU A 64 -0.61 -22.12 -18.74
CA LEU A 64 -0.39 -23.24 -17.84
C LEU A 64 -1.24 -24.48 -18.16
N GLU A 65 -2.06 -24.43 -19.24
CA GLU A 65 -2.84 -25.58 -19.67
C GLU A 65 -1.97 -26.79 -19.97
N SER A 66 -2.32 -27.93 -19.39
CA SER A 66 -1.55 -29.17 -19.57
C SER A 66 -2.50 -30.36 -19.63
N GLU A 67 -2.31 -31.22 -20.65
CA GLU A 67 -3.09 -32.45 -20.87
C GLU A 67 -4.61 -32.22 -20.83
N GLY A 68 -5.08 -31.14 -21.48
CA GLY A 68 -6.50 -30.77 -21.53
C GLY A 68 -7.09 -30.27 -20.22
N ARG A 69 -6.28 -29.97 -19.21
CA ARG A 69 -6.68 -29.35 -17.94
C ARG A 69 -6.23 -27.89 -17.91
N VAL A 70 -7.17 -26.99 -17.70
CA VAL A 70 -6.94 -25.58 -17.50
C VAL A 70 -6.97 -25.29 -16.00
N PRO A 71 -5.89 -24.74 -15.38
CA PRO A 71 -5.88 -24.39 -13.98
C PRO A 71 -6.75 -23.15 -13.71
N VAL A 72 -7.19 -23.00 -12.45
CA VAL A 72 -7.87 -21.78 -12.01
C VAL A 72 -6.81 -20.72 -11.72
N CYS A 73 -6.83 -19.61 -12.46
CA CYS A 73 -5.93 -18.49 -12.22
C CYS A 73 -6.70 -17.25 -11.78
N ALA A 74 -6.14 -16.50 -10.84
CA ALA A 74 -6.70 -15.26 -10.32
C ALA A 74 -5.60 -14.29 -9.92
N MET A 75 -5.95 -13.00 -9.83
CA MET A 75 -5.11 -11.97 -9.24
C MET A 75 -5.90 -11.24 -8.17
N SER A 76 -5.30 -11.05 -7.00
CA SER A 76 -5.79 -10.16 -5.95
C SER A 76 -5.06 -8.83 -6.01
N GLN A 77 -5.75 -7.78 -5.59
CA GLN A 77 -5.20 -6.44 -5.55
C GLN A 77 -4.39 -6.26 -4.26
N GLY A 78 -3.11 -5.89 -4.39
CA GLY A 78 -2.27 -5.45 -3.30
C GLY A 78 -2.57 -4.01 -2.88
N THR A 79 -1.85 -3.49 -1.89
CA THR A 79 -2.06 -2.12 -1.39
C THR A 79 -1.70 -1.09 -2.46
N SER A 80 -2.70 -0.42 -3.00
CA SER A 80 -2.58 0.42 -4.20
C SER A 80 -3.44 1.69 -4.16
N GLY A 81 -3.96 2.08 -2.97
CA GLY A 81 -4.83 3.26 -2.82
C GLY A 81 -4.22 4.57 -3.34
N ASP A 82 -2.91 4.65 -3.44
CA ASP A 82 -2.15 5.78 -3.97
C ASP A 82 -1.40 5.46 -5.28
N LEU A 83 -1.53 4.25 -5.80
CA LEU A 83 -0.80 3.82 -6.99
C LEU A 83 -1.62 3.96 -8.27
N HIS A 84 -0.91 4.30 -9.34
CA HIS A 84 -1.45 4.31 -10.69
C HIS A 84 -0.34 3.96 -11.69
N TRP A 85 -0.71 3.43 -12.87
CA TRP A 85 0.25 3.12 -13.96
C TRP A 85 0.89 4.37 -14.58
N MET A 86 0.35 5.56 -14.32
CA MET A 86 0.81 6.82 -14.89
C MET A 86 1.99 7.40 -14.10
N ASN A 87 3.11 7.66 -14.80
CA ASN A 87 4.22 8.42 -14.26
C ASN A 87 4.13 9.87 -14.74
N TYR A 88 3.61 10.75 -13.89
CA TYR A 88 3.41 12.17 -14.23
C TYR A 88 4.69 12.98 -14.39
N GLY A 89 5.82 12.51 -13.88
CA GLY A 89 7.14 13.12 -14.07
C GLY A 89 7.74 12.86 -15.45
N LYS A 90 7.16 11.96 -16.26
CA LYS A 90 7.62 11.59 -17.59
C LYS A 90 6.55 11.87 -18.64
N PRO A 91 6.89 11.96 -19.94
CA PRO A 91 5.91 12.04 -21.02
C PRO A 91 4.92 10.87 -20.97
N SER A 92 3.66 11.12 -21.33
CA SER A 92 2.67 10.06 -21.43
C SER A 92 3.09 9.00 -22.46
N LYS A 93 3.09 7.73 -22.06
CA LYS A 93 3.34 6.60 -22.97
C LYS A 93 2.05 5.97 -23.53
N GLY A 94 0.90 6.54 -23.20
CA GLY A 94 -0.41 5.93 -23.48
C GLY A 94 -0.69 4.72 -22.58
N SER A 95 -1.91 4.20 -22.69
CA SER A 95 -2.41 3.06 -21.96
C SER A 95 -2.44 1.82 -22.86
N ASN A 96 -1.94 0.68 -22.39
CA ASN A 96 -2.08 -0.60 -23.07
C ASN A 96 -2.29 -1.72 -22.04
N VAL A 97 -3.54 -1.87 -21.63
CA VAL A 97 -3.95 -2.87 -20.64
C VAL A 97 -3.59 -4.30 -21.05
N SER A 98 -3.64 -4.60 -22.35
CA SER A 98 -3.28 -5.93 -22.88
C SER A 98 -1.81 -6.24 -22.62
N ARG A 99 -0.91 -5.34 -23.05
CA ARG A 99 0.53 -5.48 -22.82
C ARG A 99 0.89 -5.52 -21.33
N TYR A 100 0.16 -4.76 -20.52
CA TYR A 100 0.33 -4.77 -19.06
C TYR A 100 0.03 -6.15 -18.47
N ALA A 101 -1.10 -6.75 -18.87
CA ALA A 101 -1.47 -8.10 -18.46
C ALA A 101 -0.46 -9.15 -18.94
N ASP A 102 0.06 -9.05 -20.17
CA ASP A 102 1.08 -9.97 -20.70
C ASP A 102 2.35 -9.95 -19.84
N GLY A 103 2.83 -8.75 -19.49
CA GLY A 103 4.01 -8.63 -18.62
C GLY A 103 3.82 -9.25 -17.24
N LEU A 104 2.62 -9.11 -16.64
CA LEU A 104 2.32 -9.76 -15.36
C LEU A 104 2.25 -11.29 -15.50
N VAL A 105 1.75 -11.82 -16.60
CA VAL A 105 1.77 -13.27 -16.89
C VAL A 105 3.20 -13.78 -16.98
N GLU A 106 4.06 -13.11 -17.76
CA GLU A 106 5.46 -13.47 -17.91
C GLU A 106 6.20 -13.50 -16.56
N LEU A 107 6.04 -12.45 -15.76
CA LEU A 107 6.65 -12.38 -14.41
C LEU A 107 6.10 -13.46 -13.47
N THR A 108 4.80 -13.78 -13.57
CA THR A 108 4.21 -14.84 -12.75
C THR A 108 4.80 -16.21 -13.09
N VAL A 109 4.93 -16.51 -14.38
CA VAL A 109 5.53 -17.77 -14.83
C VAL A 109 6.98 -17.87 -14.38
N GLN A 110 7.77 -16.80 -14.51
CA GLN A 110 9.15 -16.76 -14.00
C GLN A 110 9.22 -16.99 -12.49
N ALA A 111 8.34 -16.33 -11.72
CA ALA A 111 8.28 -16.51 -10.27
C ALA A 111 7.91 -17.94 -9.86
N MET A 112 7.15 -18.66 -10.69
CA MET A 112 6.78 -20.05 -10.40
C MET A 112 7.95 -21.02 -10.48
N ASP A 113 9.00 -20.72 -11.23
CA ASP A 113 10.21 -21.57 -11.36
C ASP A 113 10.97 -21.68 -10.02
N ASP A 114 10.86 -20.68 -9.16
CA ASP A 114 11.54 -20.64 -7.85
C ASP A 114 10.68 -21.24 -6.71
N ILE A 115 9.44 -21.65 -6.98
CA ILE A 115 8.53 -22.16 -5.94
C ILE A 115 8.97 -23.54 -5.46
N ARG A 116 9.17 -23.65 -4.14
CA ARG A 116 9.36 -24.91 -3.45
C ARG A 116 8.05 -25.40 -2.87
N TYR A 117 7.44 -26.39 -3.51
CA TYR A 117 6.16 -26.94 -3.09
C TYR A 117 6.25 -27.71 -1.78
N GLN A 118 5.20 -27.59 -0.98
CA GLN A 118 5.04 -28.29 0.29
C GLN A 118 3.77 -29.14 0.24
N ASP A 119 3.84 -30.41 0.67
CA ASP A 119 2.69 -31.32 0.62
C ASP A 119 1.63 -31.00 1.68
N LYS A 120 2.03 -30.52 2.84
CA LYS A 120 1.17 -30.26 4.00
C LYS A 120 1.54 -28.95 4.70
N PRO A 121 1.34 -27.79 4.07
CA PRO A 121 1.59 -26.54 4.76
C PRO A 121 0.63 -26.37 5.94
N TYR A 122 1.12 -25.85 7.05
CA TYR A 122 0.25 -25.49 8.17
C TYR A 122 -0.66 -24.32 7.77
N LEU A 123 -1.97 -24.47 7.99
CA LEU A 123 -2.99 -23.47 7.66
C LEU A 123 -3.61 -22.92 8.94
N ALA A 124 -3.69 -21.62 9.06
CA ALA A 124 -4.39 -20.93 10.14
C ALA A 124 -4.91 -19.57 9.67
N MET A 125 -5.90 -19.05 10.37
CA MET A 125 -6.37 -17.68 10.17
C MET A 125 -6.79 -17.05 11.50
N ASP A 126 -6.74 -15.73 11.56
CA ASP A 126 -7.31 -14.91 12.61
C ASP A 126 -8.14 -13.77 11.98
N GLN A 127 -9.22 -13.38 12.64
CA GLN A 127 -10.09 -12.29 12.24
C GLN A 127 -10.31 -11.34 13.40
N LYS A 128 -10.13 -10.06 13.14
CA LYS A 128 -10.44 -8.98 14.08
C LYS A 128 -11.48 -8.05 13.47
N VAL A 129 -12.41 -7.61 14.29
CA VAL A 129 -13.33 -6.52 13.95
C VAL A 129 -12.95 -5.34 14.82
N ILE A 130 -12.50 -4.27 14.19
CA ILE A 130 -12.17 -3.02 14.88
C ILE A 130 -13.20 -1.95 14.53
N THR A 131 -13.45 -1.04 15.48
CA THR A 131 -14.30 0.12 15.25
C THR A 131 -13.42 1.36 15.23
N LEU A 132 -13.46 2.10 14.12
CA LEU A 132 -12.72 3.34 13.94
C LEU A 132 -13.68 4.52 13.89
N SER A 133 -13.23 5.68 14.36
CA SER A 133 -13.97 6.94 14.28
C SER A 133 -13.87 7.52 12.87
N ARG A 134 -14.87 8.31 12.49
CA ARG A 134 -14.81 9.19 11.32
C ARG A 134 -14.43 10.61 11.72
N ARG A 135 -13.82 11.37 10.81
CA ARG A 135 -13.51 12.79 10.98
C ARG A 135 -14.81 13.61 10.87
N LEU A 136 -15.40 13.89 12.01
CA LEU A 136 -16.69 14.58 12.06
C LEU A 136 -16.56 16.02 11.58
N PRO A 137 -17.55 16.53 10.80
CA PRO A 137 -17.64 17.93 10.47
C PRO A 137 -17.95 18.75 11.75
N ASP A 138 -17.37 19.93 11.85
CA ASP A 138 -17.71 20.90 12.86
C ASP A 138 -19.09 21.55 12.60
N ALA A 139 -19.53 22.42 13.50
CA ALA A 139 -20.82 23.08 13.42
C ALA A 139 -20.95 23.99 12.19
N GLU A 140 -19.88 24.66 11.80
CA GLU A 140 -19.86 25.54 10.63
C GLU A 140 -20.00 24.72 9.33
N ARG A 141 -19.27 23.62 9.22
CA ARG A 141 -19.35 22.69 8.09
C ARG A 141 -20.73 22.05 7.97
N LEU A 142 -21.36 21.71 9.09
CA LEU A 142 -22.73 21.17 9.09
C LEU A 142 -23.73 22.22 8.64
N ALA A 143 -23.66 23.43 9.19
CA ALA A 143 -24.57 24.53 8.79
C ALA A 143 -24.47 24.86 7.30
N TRP A 144 -23.23 24.87 6.77
CA TRP A 144 -22.98 25.01 5.34
C TRP A 144 -23.62 23.87 4.53
N ALA A 145 -23.46 22.62 4.98
CA ALA A 145 -24.02 21.45 4.33
C ALA A 145 -25.55 21.52 4.30
N ASP A 146 -26.17 21.83 5.43
CA ASP A 146 -27.62 21.93 5.56
C ASP A 146 -28.22 23.01 4.64
N LYS A 147 -27.55 24.17 4.54
CA LYS A 147 -27.95 25.24 3.61
C LYS A 147 -27.93 24.80 2.17
N LEU A 148 -26.88 24.04 1.74
CA LEU A 148 -26.81 23.53 0.37
C LEU A 148 -27.87 22.47 0.11
N LEU A 149 -28.04 21.52 1.02
CA LEU A 149 -28.98 20.42 0.89
C LEU A 149 -30.44 20.93 0.84
N ALA A 150 -30.78 21.94 1.63
CA ALA A 150 -32.12 22.56 1.59
C ALA A 150 -32.46 23.12 0.19
N ASN A 151 -31.45 23.59 -0.56
CA ASN A 151 -31.65 24.12 -1.91
C ASN A 151 -31.73 23.01 -2.98
N MET A 152 -31.37 21.77 -2.64
CA MET A 152 -31.37 20.66 -3.60
C MET A 152 -32.74 20.04 -3.83
N LYS A 153 -33.68 20.20 -2.88
CA LYS A 153 -35.06 19.67 -2.99
C LYS A 153 -35.09 18.20 -3.42
N ASP A 154 -34.32 17.36 -2.75
CA ASP A 154 -34.19 15.91 -2.97
C ASP A 154 -33.65 15.47 -4.37
N ARG A 155 -33.19 16.40 -5.19
CA ARG A 155 -32.47 16.07 -6.41
C ARG A 155 -31.06 15.57 -6.13
N ARG A 156 -30.47 14.83 -7.06
CA ARG A 156 -29.06 14.39 -6.98
C ARG A 156 -28.11 15.60 -7.05
N PRO A 157 -26.93 15.51 -6.38
CA PRO A 157 -25.87 16.52 -6.50
C PRO A 157 -25.47 16.77 -7.95
N LYS A 158 -25.26 18.04 -8.32
CA LYS A 158 -24.82 18.46 -9.67
C LYS A 158 -23.38 18.98 -9.68
N ASN A 159 -22.78 19.22 -8.53
CA ASN A 159 -21.43 19.77 -8.39
C ASN A 159 -20.76 19.22 -7.13
N ARG A 160 -19.43 19.44 -7.03
CA ARG A 160 -18.64 18.98 -5.89
C ARG A 160 -19.12 19.51 -4.53
N PRO A 161 -19.43 20.82 -4.36
CA PRO A 161 -19.95 21.31 -3.10
C PRO A 161 -21.19 20.56 -2.61
N GLU A 162 -22.14 20.30 -3.48
CA GLU A 162 -23.36 19.53 -3.14
C GLU A 162 -23.05 18.09 -2.73
N VAL A 163 -22.13 17.43 -3.45
CA VAL A 163 -21.66 16.09 -3.07
C VAL A 163 -21.03 16.12 -1.67
N TYR A 164 -20.15 17.08 -1.39
CA TYR A 164 -19.49 17.15 -0.07
C TYR A 164 -20.42 17.61 1.05
N ALA A 165 -21.52 18.31 0.75
CA ALA A 165 -22.57 18.60 1.71
C ALA A 165 -23.29 17.30 2.15
N GLU A 166 -23.66 16.44 1.19
CA GLU A 166 -24.20 15.10 1.50
C GLU A 166 -23.22 14.25 2.31
N GLN A 167 -21.93 14.30 1.95
CA GLN A 167 -20.90 13.54 2.67
C GLN A 167 -20.72 14.04 4.11
N ALA A 168 -20.74 15.35 4.33
CA ALA A 168 -20.65 15.93 5.69
C ALA A 168 -21.81 15.46 6.57
N ARG A 169 -23.04 15.51 6.05
CA ARG A 169 -24.21 15.01 6.77
C ARG A 169 -24.12 13.50 7.04
N TYR A 170 -23.72 12.71 6.04
CA TYR A 170 -23.56 11.27 6.20
C TYR A 170 -22.56 10.93 7.31
N ILE A 171 -21.37 11.57 7.30
CA ILE A 171 -20.33 11.34 8.32
C ILE A 171 -20.84 11.72 9.71
N HIS A 172 -21.54 12.84 9.84
CA HIS A 172 -22.12 13.26 11.11
C HIS A 172 -23.13 12.24 11.67
N GLN A 173 -23.96 11.66 10.80
CA GLN A 173 -24.96 10.64 11.18
C GLN A 173 -24.33 9.25 11.41
N ASN A 174 -23.15 9.00 10.88
CA ASN A 174 -22.44 7.73 10.97
C ASN A 174 -21.02 7.97 11.51
N PRO A 175 -20.86 8.26 12.81
CA PRO A 175 -19.60 8.71 13.39
C PRO A 175 -18.50 7.64 13.46
N THR A 176 -18.84 6.38 13.24
CA THR A 176 -17.91 5.24 13.31
C THR A 176 -18.07 4.31 12.12
N GLU A 177 -17.05 3.50 11.89
CA GLU A 177 -17.03 2.41 10.91
C GLU A 177 -16.46 1.15 11.54
N LYS A 178 -17.04 0.00 11.20
CA LYS A 178 -16.50 -1.31 11.60
C LYS A 178 -15.73 -1.92 10.44
N LEU A 179 -14.49 -2.28 10.67
CA LEU A 179 -13.63 -2.92 9.69
C LEU A 179 -13.37 -4.38 10.09
N VAL A 180 -13.52 -5.28 9.12
CA VAL A 180 -13.13 -6.69 9.26
C VAL A 180 -11.72 -6.85 8.70
N LEU A 181 -10.76 -7.13 9.57
CA LEU A 181 -9.36 -7.39 9.23
C LEU A 181 -9.09 -8.88 9.39
N GLN A 182 -8.44 -9.50 8.43
CA GLN A 182 -8.08 -10.91 8.51
C GLN A 182 -6.59 -11.09 8.25
N THR A 183 -6.04 -12.11 8.89
CA THR A 183 -4.70 -12.62 8.61
C THR A 183 -4.79 -14.11 8.36
N LEU A 184 -4.08 -14.58 7.33
CA LEU A 184 -4.02 -16.00 7.00
C LEU A 184 -2.56 -16.45 7.02
N ARG A 185 -2.36 -17.70 7.39
CA ARG A 185 -1.07 -18.39 7.35
C ARG A 185 -1.14 -19.58 6.43
N ILE A 186 -0.19 -19.69 5.51
CA ILE A 186 0.03 -20.87 4.66
C ILE A 186 1.52 -21.24 4.77
N GLY A 187 1.84 -22.22 5.64
CA GLY A 187 3.23 -22.54 5.95
C GLY A 187 3.96 -21.36 6.59
N ASP A 188 4.94 -20.80 5.89
CA ASP A 188 5.69 -19.59 6.31
C ASP A 188 5.33 -18.34 5.47
N LEU A 189 4.17 -18.36 4.84
CA LEU A 189 3.57 -17.21 4.18
C LEU A 189 2.48 -16.60 5.09
N GLY A 190 2.57 -15.29 5.31
CA GLY A 190 1.53 -14.47 5.93
C GLY A 190 0.73 -13.70 4.88
N ILE A 191 -0.58 -13.63 5.02
CA ILE A 191 -1.45 -12.81 4.16
C ILE A 191 -2.29 -11.92 5.07
N THR A 192 -2.34 -10.62 4.78
CA THR A 192 -3.25 -9.69 5.46
C THR A 192 -4.35 -9.23 4.51
N THR A 193 -5.55 -8.99 5.05
CA THR A 193 -6.67 -8.46 4.28
C THR A 193 -7.23 -7.20 4.93
N LEU A 194 -7.59 -6.22 4.10
CA LEU A 194 -8.09 -4.92 4.52
C LEU A 194 -9.28 -4.51 3.64
N PRO A 195 -10.39 -3.99 4.23
CA PRO A 195 -11.58 -3.59 3.47
C PRO A 195 -11.49 -2.15 2.92
N ASN A 196 -10.32 -1.71 2.51
CA ASN A 196 -10.04 -0.31 2.17
C ASN A 196 -9.14 -0.22 0.94
N GLU A 197 -9.10 0.95 0.33
CA GLU A 197 -8.07 1.36 -0.62
C GLU A 197 -6.86 1.88 0.18
N VAL A 198 -5.86 1.03 0.35
CA VAL A 198 -4.75 1.23 1.28
C VAL A 198 -3.52 1.71 0.53
N TYR A 199 -2.80 2.67 1.08
CA TYR A 199 -1.57 3.18 0.46
C TYR A 199 -0.47 2.10 0.41
N SER A 200 0.34 2.14 -0.63
CA SER A 200 1.44 1.17 -0.84
C SER A 200 2.43 1.14 0.32
N ILE A 201 2.74 2.30 0.91
CA ILE A 201 3.63 2.39 2.07
C ILE A 201 3.12 1.58 3.27
N THR A 202 1.80 1.49 3.47
CA THR A 202 1.19 0.67 4.53
C THR A 202 1.45 -0.83 4.28
N GLY A 203 1.31 -1.26 3.03
CA GLY A 203 1.64 -2.64 2.64
C GLY A 203 3.12 -2.95 2.85
N LEU A 204 4.01 -2.01 2.50
CA LEU A 204 5.45 -2.14 2.73
C LEU A 204 5.79 -2.22 4.23
N LYS A 205 5.15 -1.43 5.10
CA LYS A 205 5.28 -1.54 6.56
C LYS A 205 4.92 -2.94 7.07
N LEU A 206 3.78 -3.47 6.62
CA LEU A 206 3.31 -4.81 6.99
C LEU A 206 4.31 -5.88 6.53
N LYS A 207 4.79 -5.81 5.29
CA LYS A 207 5.81 -6.74 4.75
C LYS A 207 7.12 -6.66 5.52
N ALA A 208 7.63 -5.45 5.77
CA ALA A 208 8.90 -5.24 6.46
C ALA A 208 8.90 -5.77 7.89
N ARG A 209 7.77 -5.62 8.61
CA ARG A 209 7.64 -5.98 10.03
C ARG A 209 7.02 -7.35 10.26
N SER A 210 6.45 -7.99 9.24
CA SER A 210 5.84 -9.31 9.38
C SER A 210 6.82 -10.33 9.97
N PRO A 211 6.37 -11.20 10.90
CA PRO A 211 7.19 -12.31 11.41
C PRO A 211 7.40 -13.44 10.39
N PHE A 212 6.62 -13.50 9.31
CA PHE A 212 6.74 -14.51 8.26
C PHE A 212 7.88 -14.20 7.29
N SER A 213 8.44 -15.21 6.64
CA SER A 213 9.50 -15.04 5.63
C SER A 213 8.99 -14.31 4.38
N ALA A 214 7.74 -14.60 4.02
CA ALA A 214 7.02 -13.91 2.95
C ALA A 214 5.68 -13.38 3.46
N THR A 215 5.28 -12.22 2.94
CA THR A 215 3.98 -11.61 3.28
C THR A 215 3.48 -10.79 2.11
N PHE A 216 2.20 -10.88 1.81
CA PHE A 216 1.53 -9.94 0.93
C PHE A 216 0.18 -9.49 1.50
N ASN A 217 -0.37 -8.41 0.95
CA ASN A 217 -1.57 -7.78 1.45
C ASN A 217 -2.65 -7.78 0.37
N ILE A 218 -3.92 -7.99 0.75
CA ILE A 218 -5.07 -7.91 -0.15
C ILE A 218 -5.94 -6.76 0.31
N GLU A 219 -6.04 -5.70 -0.49
CA GLU A 219 -6.95 -4.60 -0.23
C GLU A 219 -8.36 -4.87 -0.78
N LEU A 220 -9.33 -4.03 -0.41
CA LEU A 220 -10.74 -4.16 -0.77
C LEU A 220 -11.36 -5.52 -0.42
N ALA A 221 -10.77 -6.22 0.53
CA ALA A 221 -11.26 -7.51 1.02
C ALA A 221 -12.25 -7.29 2.17
N ASN A 222 -13.40 -7.96 2.13
CA ASN A 222 -14.49 -7.86 3.12
C ASN A 222 -15.20 -6.50 3.19
N GLY A 223 -15.02 -5.63 2.20
CA GLY A 223 -15.69 -4.32 2.16
C GLY A 223 -14.98 -3.30 1.29
N ALA A 224 -15.51 -2.08 1.30
CA ALA A 224 -14.97 -0.92 0.58
C ALA A 224 -15.16 0.34 1.43
N ALA A 225 -14.43 0.44 2.54
CA ALA A 225 -14.57 1.54 3.51
C ALA A 225 -13.71 2.78 3.13
N GLY A 226 -13.33 2.90 1.86
CA GLY A 226 -12.63 4.05 1.28
C GLY A 226 -11.13 4.06 1.53
N TYR A 227 -10.49 5.17 1.19
CA TYR A 227 -9.06 5.37 1.33
C TYR A 227 -8.60 5.44 2.78
N ILE A 228 -7.43 4.85 3.04
CA ILE A 228 -6.74 4.96 4.34
C ILE A 228 -5.34 5.55 4.10
N PRO A 229 -5.22 6.88 4.00
CA PRO A 229 -3.91 7.51 3.97
C PRO A 229 -3.23 7.42 5.34
N PRO A 230 -1.92 7.15 5.40
CA PRO A 230 -1.14 7.30 6.62
C PRO A 230 -1.20 8.73 7.17
N PRO A 231 -0.94 8.96 8.47
CA PRO A 231 -0.98 10.30 9.07
C PRO A 231 -0.19 11.37 8.31
N ALA A 232 1.01 11.05 7.85
CA ALA A 232 1.84 11.99 7.09
C ALA A 232 1.19 12.43 5.76
N GLN A 233 0.43 11.56 5.11
CA GLN A 233 -0.25 11.86 3.86
C GLN A 233 -1.44 12.83 4.05
N HIS A 234 -2.02 12.90 5.24
CA HIS A 234 -3.03 13.91 5.55
C HIS A 234 -2.44 15.33 5.50
N ALA A 235 -1.18 15.52 5.91
CA ALA A 235 -0.49 16.80 5.81
C ALA A 235 -0.17 17.19 4.35
N LEU A 236 0.10 16.20 3.48
CA LEU A 236 0.32 16.42 2.05
C LEU A 236 -0.98 16.71 1.28
N GLY A 237 -2.13 16.28 1.81
CA GLY A 237 -3.44 16.54 1.22
C GLY A 237 -3.78 15.63 0.04
N GLY A 238 -4.63 16.15 -0.86
CA GLY A 238 -5.18 15.38 -1.98
C GLY A 238 -6.56 14.80 -1.71
N TYR A 239 -7.27 14.35 -2.77
CA TYR A 239 -8.67 13.93 -2.66
C TYR A 239 -8.87 12.70 -1.75
N THR A 240 -7.88 11.85 -1.64
CA THR A 240 -7.85 10.67 -0.75
C THR A 240 -7.85 11.03 0.73
N THR A 241 -7.65 12.33 1.07
CA THR A 241 -7.70 12.84 2.44
C THR A 241 -8.92 13.73 2.71
N TRP A 242 -9.76 14.01 1.69
CA TRP A 242 -10.94 14.87 1.89
C TRP A 242 -12.05 14.13 2.65
N PRO A 243 -12.66 14.75 3.68
CA PRO A 243 -13.69 14.10 4.50
C PRO A 243 -14.95 13.77 3.69
N ALA A 244 -15.07 12.49 3.33
CA ALA A 244 -16.21 11.89 2.64
C ALA A 244 -16.28 10.40 3.02
N ARG A 245 -17.33 9.69 2.63
CA ARG A 245 -17.42 8.22 2.82
C ARG A 245 -16.21 7.50 2.24
N THR A 246 -15.66 8.03 1.15
CA THR A 246 -14.50 7.47 0.45
C THR A 246 -13.15 7.77 1.11
N ALA A 247 -13.12 8.59 2.17
CA ALA A 247 -11.89 8.95 2.90
C ALA A 247 -12.24 9.54 4.29
N GLY A 248 -13.24 8.97 4.96
CA GLY A 248 -13.83 9.57 6.16
C GLY A 248 -13.19 9.20 7.48
N LEU A 249 -12.35 8.18 7.52
CA LEU A 249 -11.79 7.66 8.78
C LEU A 249 -10.83 8.64 9.46
N GLU A 250 -10.66 8.46 10.76
CA GLU A 250 -9.75 9.27 11.59
C GLU A 250 -8.31 9.22 11.06
N VAL A 251 -7.53 10.28 11.30
CA VAL A 251 -6.13 10.37 10.84
C VAL A 251 -5.27 9.23 11.37
N GLY A 252 -5.55 8.75 12.58
CA GLY A 252 -4.88 7.59 13.19
C GLY A 252 -5.43 6.22 12.77
N ALA A 253 -6.27 6.11 11.74
CA ALA A 253 -6.88 4.85 11.33
C ALA A 253 -5.83 3.84 10.82
N GLU A 254 -4.91 4.29 9.96
CA GLU A 254 -3.88 3.42 9.36
C GLU A 254 -2.97 2.79 10.42
N PRO A 255 -2.38 3.52 11.39
CA PRO A 255 -1.57 2.91 12.44
C PRO A 255 -2.32 1.87 13.28
N LYS A 256 -3.61 2.11 13.58
CA LYS A 256 -4.45 1.15 14.33
C LYS A 256 -4.67 -0.15 13.56
N ILE A 257 -4.88 -0.05 12.25
CA ILE A 257 -5.03 -1.19 11.34
C ILE A 257 -3.72 -1.97 11.27
N VAL A 258 -2.59 -1.30 11.03
CA VAL A 258 -1.25 -1.90 10.95
C VAL A 258 -0.93 -2.66 12.24
N GLU A 259 -1.15 -2.03 13.40
CA GLU A 259 -0.89 -2.66 14.70
C GLU A 259 -1.76 -3.91 14.92
N THR A 260 -3.04 -3.83 14.56
CA THR A 260 -3.97 -4.97 14.66
C THR A 260 -3.51 -6.14 13.79
N LEU A 261 -3.15 -5.88 12.53
CA LEU A 261 -2.69 -6.90 11.60
C LEU A 261 -1.35 -7.50 12.00
N LEU A 262 -0.39 -6.68 12.45
CA LEU A 262 0.90 -7.18 12.93
C LEU A 262 0.72 -8.06 14.18
N SER A 263 -0.11 -7.66 15.13
CA SER A 263 -0.41 -8.48 16.32
C SER A 263 -1.07 -9.82 15.96
N SER A 264 -1.95 -9.81 14.95
CA SER A 264 -2.53 -11.05 14.42
C SER A 264 -1.49 -11.93 13.72
N LEU A 265 -0.59 -11.36 12.93
CA LEU A 265 0.50 -12.10 12.29
C LEU A 265 1.45 -12.71 13.33
N GLU A 266 1.80 -11.98 14.40
CA GLU A 266 2.60 -12.49 15.53
C GLU A 266 1.93 -13.68 16.19
N SER A 267 0.64 -13.57 16.45
CA SER A 267 -0.16 -14.67 17.04
C SER A 267 -0.14 -15.92 16.16
N LEU A 268 -0.34 -15.78 14.85
CA LEU A 268 -0.34 -16.90 13.91
C LEU A 268 1.06 -17.49 13.71
N ALA A 269 2.10 -16.67 13.78
CA ALA A 269 3.48 -17.12 13.61
C ALA A 269 4.05 -17.76 14.88
N GLY A 270 3.53 -17.39 16.07
CA GLY A 270 4.08 -17.78 17.37
C GLY A 270 5.44 -17.12 17.66
N LYS A 271 5.75 -16.00 17.01
CA LYS A 271 7.00 -15.26 17.18
C LYS A 271 6.77 -13.75 16.96
N PRO A 272 7.60 -12.87 17.56
CA PRO A 272 7.43 -11.43 17.43
C PRO A 272 7.65 -10.96 15.98
N ARG A 273 7.08 -9.79 15.68
CA ARG A 273 7.34 -9.08 14.41
C ARG A 273 8.82 -8.74 14.27
N ARG A 274 9.25 -8.54 13.04
CA ARG A 274 10.61 -8.06 12.77
C ARG A 274 10.69 -6.58 13.09
N GLU A 275 11.81 -6.17 13.67
CA GLU A 275 12.18 -4.76 13.69
C GLU A 275 12.99 -4.46 12.41
N PRO A 276 12.64 -3.41 11.66
CA PRO A 276 13.42 -3.00 10.51
C PRO A 276 14.85 -2.68 10.94
N VAL A 277 15.81 -3.40 10.39
CA VAL A 277 17.23 -3.17 10.65
C VAL A 277 17.81 -2.41 9.46
N PRO A 278 18.48 -1.27 9.67
CA PRO A 278 19.14 -0.54 8.59
C PRO A 278 20.13 -1.44 7.86
N PHE A 279 20.01 -1.51 6.53
CA PHE A 279 20.93 -2.28 5.73
C PHE A 279 22.26 -1.53 5.54
N HIS A 280 23.35 -2.15 5.95
CA HIS A 280 24.68 -1.58 5.82
C HIS A 280 25.40 -2.13 4.58
N GLY A 281 25.01 -1.68 3.39
CA GLY A 281 25.71 -1.96 2.14
C GLY A 281 27.11 -1.36 2.06
N ALA A 282 27.78 -1.51 0.94
CA ALA A 282 29.16 -1.04 0.74
C ALA A 282 29.31 0.47 0.99
N TYR A 283 28.37 1.27 0.50
CA TYR A 283 28.38 2.72 0.71
C TYR A 283 28.22 3.10 2.19
N ALA A 284 27.21 2.52 2.88
CA ALA A 284 27.01 2.80 4.29
C ALA A 284 28.23 2.43 5.16
N LYS A 285 28.88 1.29 4.86
CA LYS A 285 30.13 0.88 5.51
C LYS A 285 31.25 1.89 5.26
N ALA A 286 31.39 2.37 4.02
CA ALA A 286 32.39 3.39 3.69
C ALA A 286 32.17 4.71 4.44
N VAL A 287 30.92 5.16 4.57
CA VAL A 287 30.57 6.35 5.37
C VAL A 287 30.93 6.14 6.84
N LEU A 288 30.57 4.99 7.42
CA LEU A 288 30.78 4.69 8.84
C LEU A 288 32.27 4.59 9.24
N VAL A 289 33.14 4.18 8.31
CA VAL A 289 34.59 4.16 8.53
C VAL A 289 35.15 5.55 8.86
N HIS A 290 34.52 6.61 8.33
CA HIS A 290 34.89 8.00 8.59
C HIS A 290 34.32 8.57 9.91
N LYS A 291 33.62 7.76 10.69
CA LYS A 291 33.03 8.11 12.00
C LYS A 291 32.24 9.44 11.94
N PRO A 292 31.20 9.53 11.12
CA PRO A 292 30.40 10.76 11.03
C PRO A 292 29.78 11.09 12.39
N MET A 293 29.57 12.38 12.67
CA MET A 293 28.89 12.85 13.89
C MET A 293 27.42 12.41 13.91
N ALA A 294 26.76 12.39 12.75
CA ALA A 294 25.43 11.85 12.51
C ALA A 294 25.35 11.22 11.13
N TYR A 295 24.55 10.16 10.99
CA TYR A 295 24.27 9.52 9.70
C TYR A 295 22.81 9.14 9.60
N LEU A 296 21.96 10.06 9.12
CA LEU A 296 20.52 9.90 8.95
C LEU A 296 20.25 9.33 7.56
N ARG A 297 19.75 8.10 7.48
CA ARG A 297 19.61 7.38 6.21
C ARG A 297 18.24 7.53 5.56
N CYS A 298 17.26 8.07 6.27
CA CYS A 298 15.91 8.34 5.77
C CYS A 298 15.18 7.08 5.30
N GLU A 299 15.35 5.96 5.99
CA GLU A 299 14.73 4.66 5.66
C GLU A 299 13.39 4.44 6.37
N GLU A 300 12.95 5.39 7.18
CA GLU A 300 11.73 5.31 7.95
C GLU A 300 10.49 5.32 7.03
N PHE A 301 9.47 4.58 7.46
CA PHE A 301 8.16 4.58 6.80
C PHE A 301 7.22 5.66 7.35
N GLU A 302 7.51 6.17 8.55
CA GLU A 302 6.67 7.12 9.27
C GLU A 302 7.38 7.70 10.49
N GLY A 303 6.71 8.62 11.19
CA GLY A 303 7.15 9.17 12.46
C GLY A 303 7.73 10.58 12.34
N GLY A 304 8.02 11.18 13.49
CA GLY A 304 8.62 12.52 13.58
C GLY A 304 10.14 12.48 13.79
N ARG A 305 10.79 11.31 13.60
CA ARG A 305 12.19 11.14 13.95
C ARG A 305 12.93 10.24 12.98
N LEU A 306 14.13 10.64 12.59
CA LEU A 306 15.06 9.83 11.81
C LEU A 306 16.10 9.19 12.73
N ALA A 307 16.33 7.90 12.53
CA ALA A 307 17.34 7.16 13.27
C ALA A 307 18.76 7.52 12.82
N ASP A 308 19.67 7.61 13.79
CA ASP A 308 21.08 7.79 13.52
C ASP A 308 21.79 6.45 13.35
N SER A 309 22.37 6.24 12.18
CA SER A 309 23.16 5.05 11.87
C SER A 309 24.66 5.21 12.24
N SER A 310 25.10 6.37 12.72
CA SER A 310 26.49 6.58 13.14
C SER A 310 26.83 5.89 14.46
N GLY A 311 25.82 5.64 15.30
CA GLY A 311 25.99 5.12 16.66
C GLY A 311 26.17 6.20 17.73
N ASN A 312 26.08 7.49 17.36
CA ASN A 312 26.24 8.61 18.31
C ASN A 312 24.89 9.09 18.88
N GLU A 313 23.77 8.43 18.51
CA GLU A 313 22.41 8.77 18.97
C GLU A 313 21.95 10.20 18.62
N VAL A 314 22.47 10.76 17.53
CA VAL A 314 22.11 12.07 17.01
C VAL A 314 20.93 11.92 16.07
N PHE A 315 19.73 11.98 16.60
CA PHE A 315 18.51 11.79 15.84
C PHE A 315 18.11 13.04 15.05
N GLY A 316 17.47 12.83 13.90
CA GLY A 316 16.83 13.91 13.15
C GLY A 316 15.37 14.09 13.55
N GLU A 317 14.98 15.28 13.98
CA GLU A 317 13.58 15.61 14.27
C GLU A 317 12.92 16.17 13.01
N ILE A 318 11.75 15.61 12.65
CA ILE A 318 11.00 15.99 11.46
C ILE A 318 9.82 16.87 11.87
N GLU A 319 9.69 18.03 11.24
CA GLU A 319 8.53 18.92 11.38
C GLU A 319 7.92 19.23 10.01
N GLY A 320 6.59 19.37 9.95
CA GLY A 320 5.85 19.73 8.75
C GLY A 320 5.57 18.56 7.80
N ALA A 321 5.32 18.88 6.52
CA ALA A 321 4.90 17.91 5.52
C ALA A 321 6.10 17.19 4.89
N VAL A 322 6.10 15.86 5.00
CA VAL A 322 7.17 14.99 4.49
C VAL A 322 6.58 13.75 3.82
N ALA A 323 7.16 13.36 2.68
CA ALA A 323 6.90 12.08 2.04
C ALA A 323 8.03 11.09 2.39
N TYR A 324 7.64 9.91 2.90
CA TYR A 324 8.57 8.91 3.43
C TYR A 324 8.88 7.81 2.42
N HIS A 325 10.04 7.18 2.61
CA HIS A 325 10.45 5.93 1.97
C HIS A 325 10.36 5.96 0.44
N LEU A 326 10.62 7.11 -0.16
CA LEU A 326 10.69 7.27 -1.61
C LEU A 326 11.95 6.60 -2.16
N PRO A 327 11.98 6.23 -3.46
CA PRO A 327 13.22 5.77 -4.07
C PRO A 327 14.33 6.81 -3.92
N GLY A 328 15.46 6.37 -3.39
CA GLY A 328 16.69 7.16 -3.34
C GLY A 328 17.44 7.15 -4.69
N PRO A 329 18.61 7.77 -4.77
CA PRO A 329 19.43 7.76 -5.99
C PRO A 329 19.74 6.33 -6.45
N GLU A 330 19.53 6.08 -7.75
CA GLU A 330 19.86 4.80 -8.37
C GLU A 330 21.37 4.71 -8.57
N ASN A 331 22.05 3.90 -7.75
CA ASN A 331 23.47 3.60 -7.89
C ASN A 331 23.79 2.29 -7.17
N GLU A 332 24.50 1.39 -7.82
CA GLU A 332 24.89 0.10 -7.25
C GLU A 332 25.65 0.23 -5.92
N SER A 333 26.43 1.31 -5.75
CA SER A 333 27.17 1.58 -4.51
C SER A 333 26.25 1.89 -3.33
N PHE A 334 25.03 2.37 -3.56
CA PHE A 334 24.09 2.75 -2.50
C PHE A 334 23.18 1.62 -2.07
N SER A 335 22.70 0.83 -3.01
CA SER A 335 21.58 -0.08 -2.79
C SER A 335 22.01 -1.51 -2.50
N GLY A 336 23.08 -2.01 -3.12
CA GLY A 336 23.36 -3.45 -3.08
C GLY A 336 22.10 -4.25 -3.45
N ASP A 337 21.71 -5.19 -2.60
CA ASP A 337 20.52 -6.03 -2.79
C ASP A 337 19.24 -5.43 -2.18
N THR A 338 19.30 -4.23 -1.60
CA THR A 338 18.16 -3.58 -0.94
C THR A 338 17.80 -2.26 -1.61
N ARG A 339 16.52 -1.87 -1.45
CA ARG A 339 16.04 -0.58 -1.95
C ARG A 339 16.70 0.56 -1.18
N ASN A 340 17.32 1.50 -1.90
CA ASN A 340 17.79 2.75 -1.35
C ASN A 340 16.59 3.70 -1.15
N ALA A 341 16.38 4.20 0.06
CA ALA A 341 15.26 5.07 0.41
C ALA A 341 15.68 6.53 0.58
N SER A 342 14.72 7.42 0.45
CA SER A 342 14.88 8.86 0.65
C SER A 342 13.62 9.50 1.25
N LEU A 343 13.75 10.73 1.73
CA LEU A 343 12.64 11.60 2.09
C LEU A 343 12.49 12.73 1.09
N GLN A 344 11.24 13.19 0.89
CA GLN A 344 10.98 14.47 0.23
C GLN A 344 10.38 15.45 1.26
N LEU A 345 11.05 16.57 1.46
CA LEU A 345 10.57 17.65 2.30
C LEU A 345 9.59 18.52 1.50
N ALA A 346 8.30 18.28 1.65
CA ALA A 346 7.23 19.00 0.96
C ALA A 346 6.76 20.22 1.78
N GLY A 347 7.70 21.06 2.19
CA GLY A 347 7.50 22.17 3.13
C GLY A 347 7.83 21.80 4.59
N GLY A 348 8.28 20.58 4.84
CA GLY A 348 8.81 20.16 6.13
C GLY A 348 10.31 20.44 6.29
N THR A 349 10.82 20.21 7.48
CA THR A 349 12.23 20.37 7.85
C THR A 349 12.74 19.16 8.63
N VAL A 350 14.04 18.93 8.56
CA VAL A 350 14.74 18.00 9.44
C VAL A 350 15.78 18.81 10.22
N SER A 351 15.76 18.70 11.53
CA SER A 351 16.75 19.32 12.42
C SER A 351 17.41 18.25 13.29
N ALA A 352 18.68 18.44 13.62
CA ALA A 352 19.43 17.57 14.53
C ALA A 352 20.32 18.42 15.45
N ASN A 353 20.41 18.02 16.72
CA ASN A 353 21.33 18.62 17.67
C ASN A 353 22.62 17.80 17.65
N LEU A 354 23.71 18.41 17.15
CA LEU A 354 25.04 17.84 17.03
C LEU A 354 25.87 18.13 18.29
#